data_cf0473b76d67d9019f8eb3ff3244dd73
#
_entry.id   cf0473b76d67d9019f8eb3ff3244dd73
#
_cell.length_a   1.000
_cell.length_b   1.000
_cell.length_c   1.000
_cell.angle_alpha   90.00
_cell.angle_beta   90.00
_cell.angle_gamma   90.00
#
_symmetry.space_group_name_H-M   'P 1'
#
loop_
_entity.id
_entity.type
_entity.pdbx_description
1 polymer ?
#
loop_
_entity_poly.entity_id
_entity_poly.type
_entity_poly.pdbx_seq_one_letter_code
_entity_poly.pdbx_strand_id
1 'polypeptide(L)'
;MVYVGMDHGTTGISFAIMDDEKVLDVFKISREDSKAGKVSAIEELSKRIDLDDIELMIITYAMGDGISTILPMERVENRGILSIGGAGKVTGGGTSVYSEIENANLPVLMIPGIHKNCEWLDPLFRAAYSHHASPEKISIVYNAYLETNWENMIVADISSNSVDLLIEDGIIKGAIDACCGAMGVVHGPLDLEMIRDIDEGKLTPREF
;
A
#
# COMPACT_ATOMS: atom_id res chain seq x y z
N MET A 1 13.62 -7.39 20.26
CA MET A 1 12.70 -7.93 19.22
C MET A 1 12.89 -7.10 17.97
N VAL A 2 12.92 -7.73 16.81
CA VAL A 2 13.11 -7.01 15.54
C VAL A 2 11.79 -7.03 14.77
N TYR A 3 11.39 -5.87 14.28
CA TYR A 3 10.19 -5.68 13.47
C TYR A 3 10.59 -5.15 12.10
N VAL A 4 9.89 -5.57 11.06
CA VAL A 4 10.13 -5.09 9.69
C VAL A 4 8.84 -4.54 9.10
N GLY A 5 8.88 -3.30 8.62
CA GLY A 5 7.84 -2.71 7.80
C GLY A 5 8.23 -2.72 6.32
N MET A 6 7.31 -3.09 5.43
CA MET A 6 7.53 -2.97 4.00
C MET A 6 6.43 -2.12 3.36
N ASP A 7 6.86 -1.10 2.64
CA ASP A 7 5.98 -0.29 1.79
C ASP A 7 6.22 -0.57 0.32
N HIS A 8 5.14 -0.90 -0.37
CA HIS A 8 5.13 -1.20 -1.80
C HIS A 8 4.89 0.07 -2.65
N GLY A 9 5.78 1.04 -2.53
CA GLY A 9 5.64 2.34 -3.20
C GLY A 9 5.81 2.29 -4.73
N THR A 10 5.31 3.32 -5.41
CA THR A 10 5.39 3.47 -6.87
C THR A 10 6.83 3.55 -7.37
N THR A 11 7.69 4.25 -6.65
CA THR A 11 9.09 4.51 -7.03
C THR A 11 10.08 3.44 -6.54
N GLY A 12 9.63 2.43 -5.83
CA GLY A 12 10.44 1.34 -5.27
C GLY A 12 9.76 0.71 -4.08
N ILE A 13 10.36 -0.33 -3.54
CA ILE A 13 9.87 -1.05 -2.38
C ILE A 13 10.77 -0.70 -1.21
N SER A 14 10.20 -0.05 -0.21
CA SER A 14 10.90 0.46 0.96
C SER A 14 10.74 -0.51 2.13
N PHE A 15 11.80 -0.64 2.90
CA PHE A 15 11.83 -1.44 4.12
C PHE A 15 12.33 -0.58 5.27
N ALA A 16 11.72 -0.75 6.43
CA ALA A 16 12.18 -0.20 7.70
C ALA A 16 12.39 -1.34 8.68
N ILE A 17 13.56 -1.39 9.29
CA ILE A 17 13.93 -2.34 10.34
C ILE A 17 13.89 -1.58 11.65
N MET A 18 13.19 -2.11 12.64
CA MET A 18 12.98 -1.47 13.94
C MET A 18 13.27 -2.45 15.07
N ASP A 19 13.73 -1.94 16.19
CA ASP A 19 13.56 -2.58 17.48
C ASP A 19 12.35 -1.96 18.22
N ASP A 20 12.17 -2.31 19.49
CA ASP A 20 11.02 -1.86 20.29
C ASP A 20 10.89 -0.32 20.39
N GLU A 21 11.94 0.44 20.16
CA GLU A 21 11.98 1.88 20.46
C GLU A 21 12.42 2.75 19.28
N LYS A 22 13.14 2.21 18.32
CA LYS A 22 13.75 3.01 17.24
C LYS A 22 13.89 2.28 15.93
N VAL A 23 13.97 3.08 14.86
CA VAL A 23 14.34 2.60 13.53
C VAL A 23 15.84 2.32 13.53
N LEU A 24 16.21 1.10 13.18
CA LEU A 24 17.60 0.64 13.08
C LEU A 24 18.18 0.89 11.70
N ASP A 25 17.40 0.62 10.65
CA ASP A 25 17.80 0.84 9.27
C ASP A 25 16.58 1.07 8.37
N VAL A 26 16.78 1.80 7.28
CA VAL A 26 15.80 2.00 6.23
C VAL A 26 16.49 1.84 4.88
N PHE A 27 15.95 0.97 4.04
CA PHE A 27 16.49 0.78 2.70
C PHE A 27 15.38 0.63 1.67
N LYS A 28 15.75 0.78 0.41
CA LYS A 28 14.82 0.71 -0.72
C LYS A 28 15.40 -0.15 -1.83
N ILE A 29 14.59 -1.01 -2.41
CA ILE A 29 14.95 -1.78 -3.60
C ILE A 29 14.17 -1.28 -4.82
N SER A 30 14.83 -1.34 -5.96
CA SER A 30 14.22 -0.98 -7.25
C SER A 30 13.20 -2.04 -7.67
N ARG A 31 12.01 -1.61 -8.09
CA ARG A 31 11.00 -2.52 -8.67
C ARG A 31 11.50 -3.19 -9.94
N GLU A 32 12.30 -2.48 -10.72
CA GLU A 32 12.86 -2.95 -11.97
C GLU A 32 13.90 -4.05 -11.74
N ASP A 33 14.81 -3.82 -10.78
CA ASP A 33 15.86 -4.80 -10.44
C ASP A 33 15.27 -6.04 -9.76
N SER A 34 14.28 -5.87 -8.88
CA SER A 34 13.56 -7.00 -8.30
C SER A 34 12.82 -7.82 -9.37
N LYS A 35 12.11 -7.14 -10.31
CA LYS A 35 11.45 -7.82 -11.43
C LYS A 35 12.44 -8.58 -12.32
N ALA A 36 13.64 -8.03 -12.51
CA ALA A 36 14.70 -8.64 -13.29
C ALA A 36 15.48 -9.75 -12.54
N GLY A 37 15.16 -9.99 -11.28
CA GLY A 37 15.88 -10.96 -10.42
C GLY A 37 17.32 -10.53 -10.07
N LYS A 38 17.65 -9.25 -10.19
CA LYS A 38 18.98 -8.73 -9.86
C LYS A 38 19.14 -8.45 -8.37
N VAL A 39 18.04 -8.20 -7.67
CA VAL A 39 17.99 -7.91 -6.24
C VAL A 39 16.90 -8.73 -5.60
N SER A 40 17.24 -9.48 -4.57
CA SER A 40 16.32 -10.20 -3.71
C SER A 40 16.05 -9.41 -2.43
N ALA A 41 14.78 -9.26 -2.08
CA ALA A 41 14.38 -8.59 -0.84
C ALA A 41 14.86 -9.36 0.39
N ILE A 42 14.80 -10.67 0.35
CA ILE A 42 15.24 -11.55 1.46
C ILE A 42 16.76 -11.49 1.63
N GLU A 43 17.54 -11.49 0.54
CA GLU A 43 18.99 -11.31 0.62
C GLU A 43 19.36 -9.91 1.17
N GLU A 44 18.64 -8.87 0.78
CA GLU A 44 18.89 -7.52 1.29
C GLU A 44 18.54 -7.39 2.77
N LEU A 45 17.49 -8.06 3.25
CA LEU A 45 17.17 -8.16 4.67
C LEU A 45 18.25 -8.93 5.43
N SER A 46 18.65 -10.11 4.93
CA SER A 46 19.64 -10.97 5.60
C SER A 46 21.06 -10.38 5.73
N LYS A 47 21.38 -9.37 4.90
CA LYS A 47 22.64 -8.60 5.05
C LYS A 47 22.62 -7.65 6.25
N ARG A 48 21.43 -7.34 6.79
CA ARG A 48 21.20 -6.33 7.83
C ARG A 48 20.82 -6.91 9.17
N ILE A 49 20.07 -8.01 9.15
CA ILE A 49 19.55 -8.68 10.34
C ILE A 49 19.56 -10.18 10.13
N ASP A 50 19.57 -10.95 11.20
CA ASP A 50 19.24 -12.37 11.14
C ASP A 50 17.72 -12.50 10.92
N LEU A 51 17.33 -13.27 9.91
CA LEU A 51 15.89 -13.45 9.60
C LEU A 51 15.13 -14.18 10.71
N ASP A 52 15.83 -15.01 11.48
CA ASP A 52 15.26 -15.72 12.64
C ASP A 52 14.94 -14.78 13.82
N ASP A 53 15.55 -13.58 13.85
CA ASP A 53 15.27 -12.55 14.85
C ASP A 53 14.02 -11.73 14.56
N ILE A 54 13.41 -11.89 13.36
CA ILE A 54 12.21 -11.14 12.98
C ILE A 54 10.99 -11.68 13.76
N GLU A 55 10.53 -10.88 14.72
CA GLU A 55 9.33 -11.17 15.50
C GLU A 55 8.05 -10.96 14.69
N LEU A 56 8.05 -9.92 13.84
CA LEU A 56 6.90 -9.60 12.99
C LEU A 56 7.34 -8.74 11.80
N MET A 57 6.81 -9.09 10.64
CA MET A 57 6.88 -8.25 9.45
C MET A 57 5.49 -7.77 9.06
N ILE A 58 5.36 -6.48 8.74
CA ILE A 58 4.12 -5.88 8.26
C ILE A 58 4.32 -5.40 6.84
N ILE A 59 3.43 -5.80 5.94
CA ILE A 59 3.51 -5.42 4.53
C ILE A 59 2.23 -4.71 4.05
N THR A 60 2.44 -3.68 3.24
CA THR A 60 1.37 -2.88 2.62
C THR A 60 1.13 -3.30 1.17
N TYR A 61 1.07 -4.58 0.91
CA TYR A 61 0.86 -5.09 -0.44
C TYR A 61 -0.63 -5.21 -0.75
N ALA A 62 -1.22 -4.14 -1.25
CA ALA A 62 -2.61 -4.14 -1.70
C ALA A 62 -2.70 -4.63 -3.15
N MET A 63 -3.29 -5.78 -3.36
CA MET A 63 -3.49 -6.33 -4.70
C MET A 63 -4.97 -6.40 -5.10
N GLY A 64 -5.84 -5.69 -4.40
CA GLY A 64 -7.25 -5.63 -4.74
C GLY A 64 -8.16 -5.63 -3.51
N ASP A 65 -9.44 -5.84 -3.75
CA ASP A 65 -10.52 -5.67 -2.78
C ASP A 65 -10.81 -6.96 -1.96
N GLY A 66 -9.89 -7.91 -1.96
CA GLY A 66 -10.05 -9.21 -1.28
C GLY A 66 -9.65 -9.22 0.19
N ILE A 67 -9.04 -8.13 0.70
CA ILE A 67 -8.58 -8.02 2.08
C ILE A 67 -9.22 -6.80 2.71
N SER A 68 -10.06 -6.99 3.73
CA SER A 68 -10.77 -5.92 4.45
C SER A 68 -10.31 -5.75 5.89
N THR A 69 -9.47 -6.67 6.37
CA THR A 69 -8.91 -6.66 7.73
C THR A 69 -7.44 -7.02 7.70
N ILE A 70 -6.72 -6.75 8.77
CA ILE A 70 -5.34 -7.23 8.92
C ILE A 70 -5.37 -8.76 9.02
N LEU A 71 -4.59 -9.43 8.18
CA LEU A 71 -4.54 -10.89 8.09
C LEU A 71 -3.10 -11.38 8.05
N PRO A 72 -2.80 -12.56 8.64
CA PRO A 72 -1.58 -13.28 8.35
C PRO A 72 -1.48 -13.58 6.85
N MET A 73 -0.29 -13.40 6.28
CA MET A 73 -0.04 -13.59 4.86
C MET A 73 -0.46 -14.98 4.37
N GLU A 74 -0.24 -16.00 5.17
CA GLU A 74 -0.61 -17.39 4.91
C GLU A 74 -2.12 -17.64 4.73
N ARG A 75 -2.96 -16.70 5.19
CA ARG A 75 -4.42 -16.75 5.07
C ARG A 75 -4.94 -15.95 3.89
N VAL A 76 -4.06 -15.27 3.16
CA VAL A 76 -4.47 -14.43 2.05
C VAL A 76 -4.49 -15.22 0.77
N GLU A 77 -5.66 -15.57 0.30
CA GLU A 77 -5.84 -16.27 -0.97
C GLU A 77 -5.58 -15.36 -2.16
N ASN A 78 -4.93 -15.89 -3.19
CA ASN A 78 -4.69 -15.21 -4.46
C ASN A 78 -4.17 -13.76 -4.30
N ARG A 79 -3.34 -13.51 -3.29
CA ARG A 79 -2.79 -12.16 -2.98
C ARG A 79 -3.86 -11.08 -2.77
N GLY A 80 -5.07 -11.45 -2.36
CA GLY A 80 -6.19 -10.54 -2.19
C GLY A 80 -6.86 -10.08 -3.49
N ILE A 81 -6.60 -10.73 -4.62
CA ILE A 81 -7.17 -10.36 -5.92
C ILE A 81 -8.54 -11.03 -6.10
N LEU A 82 -9.60 -10.23 -6.21
CA LEU A 82 -10.96 -10.73 -6.46
C LEU A 82 -11.28 -10.86 -7.94
N SER A 83 -10.67 -10.07 -8.80
CA SER A 83 -10.97 -10.09 -10.23
C SER A 83 -9.73 -10.26 -11.09
N ILE A 84 -9.86 -11.03 -12.18
CA ILE A 84 -8.78 -11.28 -13.15
C ILE A 84 -8.34 -9.97 -13.86
N GLY A 85 -9.20 -8.97 -13.89
CA GLY A 85 -8.92 -7.66 -14.50
C GLY A 85 -8.22 -6.64 -13.60
N GLY A 86 -8.08 -6.96 -12.31
CA GLY A 86 -7.56 -6.02 -11.31
C GLY A 86 -6.06 -5.84 -11.31
N ALA A 87 -5.59 -4.97 -10.41
CA ALA A 87 -4.17 -4.79 -10.13
C ALA A 87 -3.51 -6.15 -9.80
N GLY A 88 -2.27 -6.35 -10.24
CA GLY A 88 -1.55 -7.60 -9.97
C GLY A 88 -1.75 -8.73 -10.97
N LYS A 89 -2.52 -8.50 -12.02
CA LYS A 89 -2.61 -9.43 -13.14
C LYS A 89 -1.26 -9.68 -13.82
N VAL A 90 -0.42 -8.66 -13.86
CA VAL A 90 0.92 -8.72 -14.46
C VAL A 90 1.95 -8.84 -13.35
N THR A 91 2.84 -9.82 -13.43
CA THR A 91 3.96 -9.96 -12.49
C THR A 91 4.91 -8.76 -12.63
N GLY A 92 5.04 -8.00 -11.57
CA GLY A 92 5.93 -6.85 -11.46
C GLY A 92 6.93 -7.02 -10.33
N GLY A 93 7.81 -6.05 -10.11
CA GLY A 93 8.80 -6.08 -9.03
C GLY A 93 8.18 -6.29 -7.65
N GLY A 94 7.03 -5.67 -7.38
CA GLY A 94 6.34 -5.89 -6.12
C GLY A 94 5.75 -7.28 -5.96
N THR A 95 5.27 -7.89 -7.04
CA THR A 95 4.82 -9.29 -7.01
C THR A 95 5.97 -10.25 -6.77
N SER A 96 7.15 -9.96 -7.31
CA SER A 96 8.36 -10.76 -7.05
C SER A 96 8.74 -10.73 -5.58
N VAL A 97 8.78 -9.52 -4.97
CA VAL A 97 9.07 -9.36 -3.54
C VAL A 97 8.03 -10.04 -2.67
N TYR A 98 6.73 -9.92 -3.00
CA TYR A 98 5.68 -10.64 -2.28
C TYR A 98 5.95 -12.14 -2.27
N SER A 99 6.26 -12.72 -3.42
CA SER A 99 6.52 -14.15 -3.55
C SER A 99 7.80 -14.59 -2.81
N GLU A 100 8.84 -13.75 -2.77
CA GLU A 100 10.03 -14.01 -1.98
C GLU A 100 9.73 -14.09 -0.48
N ILE A 101 8.96 -13.10 0.03
CA ILE A 101 8.57 -13.03 1.44
C ILE A 101 7.67 -14.22 1.80
N GLU A 102 6.70 -14.56 0.96
CA GLU A 102 5.81 -15.71 1.14
C GLU A 102 6.60 -17.02 1.25
N ASN A 103 7.62 -17.21 0.41
CA ASN A 103 8.46 -18.41 0.42
C ASN A 103 9.48 -18.43 1.58
N ALA A 104 9.76 -17.32 2.20
CA ALA A 104 10.72 -17.23 3.30
C ALA A 104 10.15 -17.68 4.67
N ASN A 105 8.85 -17.96 4.75
CA ASN A 105 8.16 -18.38 5.99
C ASN A 105 8.37 -17.42 7.17
N LEU A 106 8.45 -16.12 6.90
CA LEU A 106 8.52 -15.10 7.93
C LEU A 106 7.14 -14.88 8.58
N PRO A 107 7.10 -14.40 9.84
CA PRO A 107 5.84 -14.03 10.51
C PRO A 107 5.30 -12.72 9.92
N VAL A 108 4.45 -12.80 8.90
CA VAL A 108 4.00 -11.63 8.14
C VAL A 108 2.51 -11.36 8.34
N LEU A 109 2.18 -10.09 8.63
CA LEU A 109 0.83 -9.58 8.56
C LEU A 109 0.67 -8.64 7.36
N MET A 110 -0.46 -8.76 6.67
CA MET A 110 -0.86 -7.86 5.61
C MET A 110 -1.87 -6.84 6.11
N ILE A 111 -1.62 -5.57 5.77
CA ILE A 111 -2.57 -4.47 6.03
C ILE A 111 -3.46 -4.31 4.80
N PRO A 112 -4.81 -4.20 4.99
CA PRO A 112 -5.74 -3.97 3.89
C PRO A 112 -5.64 -2.53 3.38
N GLY A 113 -5.99 -2.33 2.11
CA GLY A 113 -6.32 -1.00 1.58
C GLY A 113 -7.71 -0.54 1.99
N ILE A 114 -8.03 0.70 1.62
CA ILE A 114 -9.37 1.26 1.78
C ILE A 114 -10.11 1.11 0.45
N HIS A 115 -11.20 0.36 0.45
CA HIS A 115 -12.01 0.08 -0.73
C HIS A 115 -13.49 -0.09 -0.36
N LYS A 116 -14.38 -0.01 -1.33
CA LYS A 116 -15.83 -0.02 -1.11
C LYS A 116 -16.37 -1.25 -0.37
N ASN A 117 -15.63 -2.35 -0.32
CA ASN A 117 -16.03 -3.56 0.40
C ASN A 117 -15.64 -3.55 1.88
N CYS A 118 -14.94 -2.52 2.36
CA CYS A 118 -14.69 -2.34 3.79
C CYS A 118 -16.01 -1.99 4.49
N GLU A 119 -16.46 -2.85 5.41
CA GLU A 119 -17.75 -2.68 6.09
C GLU A 119 -17.82 -1.41 6.96
N TRP A 120 -16.69 -1.03 7.53
CA TRP A 120 -16.53 0.16 8.37
C TRP A 120 -16.50 1.49 7.59
N LEU A 121 -16.36 1.43 6.26
CA LEU A 121 -16.31 2.62 5.41
C LEU A 121 -17.70 3.27 5.33
N ASP A 122 -17.74 4.61 5.46
CA ASP A 122 -18.99 5.36 5.33
C ASP A 122 -19.65 5.12 3.96
N PRO A 123 -20.99 4.90 3.91
CA PRO A 123 -21.71 4.64 2.68
C PRO A 123 -21.51 5.70 1.59
N LEU A 124 -21.31 6.97 1.96
CA LEU A 124 -21.06 8.06 1.02
C LEU A 124 -19.76 7.81 0.25
N PHE A 125 -18.70 7.43 0.94
CA PHE A 125 -17.43 7.08 0.29
C PHE A 125 -17.55 5.81 -0.52
N ARG A 126 -18.23 4.77 -0.03
CA ARG A 126 -18.45 3.52 -0.79
C ARG A 126 -19.13 3.73 -2.14
N ALA A 127 -19.94 4.77 -2.28
CA ALA A 127 -20.64 5.10 -3.53
C ALA A 127 -19.71 5.76 -4.57
N ALA A 128 -18.59 6.34 -4.17
CA ALA A 128 -17.74 7.14 -5.06
C ALA A 128 -16.97 6.29 -6.08
N TYR A 129 -16.19 5.32 -5.63
CA TYR A 129 -15.43 4.41 -6.49
C TYR A 129 -14.90 3.18 -5.72
N SER A 130 -14.28 2.25 -6.42
CA SER A 130 -13.95 0.93 -5.87
C SER A 130 -12.73 0.93 -4.95
N HIS A 131 -11.80 1.85 -5.13
CA HIS A 131 -10.55 1.92 -4.39
C HIS A 131 -10.29 3.35 -3.95
N HIS A 132 -10.10 3.58 -2.66
CA HIS A 132 -9.98 4.92 -2.07
C HIS A 132 -8.56 5.24 -1.61
N ALA A 133 -7.85 4.26 -1.07
CA ALA A 133 -6.48 4.42 -0.63
C ALA A 133 -5.76 3.07 -0.52
N SER A 134 -4.46 3.10 -0.77
CA SER A 134 -3.58 1.95 -0.58
C SER A 134 -3.29 1.70 0.91
N PRO A 135 -2.84 0.49 1.29
CA PRO A 135 -2.70 0.07 2.70
C PRO A 135 -1.77 0.93 3.53
N GLU A 136 -0.71 1.48 2.93
CA GLU A 136 0.23 2.34 3.65
C GLU A 136 -0.44 3.58 4.24
N LYS A 137 -1.58 4.02 3.68
CA LYS A 137 -2.33 5.16 4.22
C LYS A 137 -2.93 4.88 5.59
N ILE A 138 -3.32 3.63 5.85
CA ILE A 138 -3.77 3.20 7.19
C ILE A 138 -2.62 3.36 8.19
N SER A 139 -1.40 2.95 7.80
CA SER A 139 -0.22 3.10 8.65
C SER A 139 0.13 4.55 8.93
N ILE A 140 0.02 5.44 7.91
CA ILE A 140 0.24 6.89 8.06
C ILE A 140 -0.78 7.50 9.04
N VAL A 141 -2.06 7.14 8.92
CA VAL A 141 -3.10 7.60 9.86
C VAL A 141 -2.80 7.13 11.28
N TYR A 142 -2.42 5.87 11.45
CA TYR A 142 -2.08 5.34 12.76
C TYR A 142 -0.85 6.03 13.36
N ASN A 143 0.17 6.30 12.57
CA ASN A 143 1.33 7.07 13.01
C ASN A 143 0.95 8.50 13.43
N ALA A 144 0.12 9.19 12.64
CA ALA A 144 -0.38 10.51 12.98
C ALA A 144 -1.16 10.51 14.31
N TYR A 145 -1.97 9.47 14.55
CA TYR A 145 -2.66 9.28 15.82
C TYR A 145 -1.68 9.08 16.98
N LEU A 146 -0.66 8.25 16.83
CA LEU A 146 0.36 8.02 17.88
C LEU A 146 1.11 9.31 18.24
N GLU A 147 1.39 10.17 17.27
CA GLU A 147 2.09 11.44 17.48
C GLU A 147 1.21 12.51 18.12
N THR A 148 -0.08 12.57 17.78
CA THR A 148 -0.97 13.68 18.15
C THR A 148 -2.01 13.32 19.20
N ASN A 149 -2.37 12.04 19.32
CA ASN A 149 -3.52 11.51 20.05
C ASN A 149 -4.86 12.15 19.63
N TRP A 150 -4.95 12.59 18.36
CA TRP A 150 -6.17 13.18 17.82
C TRP A 150 -7.08 12.09 17.25
N GLU A 151 -8.31 12.04 17.72
CA GLU A 151 -9.34 11.12 17.23
C GLU A 151 -10.13 11.71 16.05
N ASN A 152 -10.04 13.02 15.84
CA ASN A 152 -10.69 13.75 14.75
C ASN A 152 -9.64 14.52 13.97
N MET A 153 -9.39 14.12 12.72
CA MET A 153 -8.36 14.75 11.88
C MET A 153 -8.58 14.45 10.40
N ILE A 154 -7.95 15.27 9.57
CA ILE A 154 -7.71 14.94 8.16
C ILE A 154 -6.22 14.69 8.00
N VAL A 155 -5.88 13.56 7.42
CA VAL A 155 -4.49 13.19 7.10
C VAL A 155 -4.31 13.26 5.60
N ALA A 156 -3.45 14.17 5.15
CA ALA A 156 -3.08 14.32 3.73
C ALA A 156 -1.71 13.71 3.49
N ASP A 157 -1.65 12.69 2.64
CA ASP A 157 -0.40 12.15 2.12
C ASP A 157 -0.16 12.71 0.72
N ILE A 158 0.85 13.57 0.60
CA ILE A 158 1.26 14.20 -0.66
C ILE A 158 2.54 13.54 -1.13
N SER A 159 2.39 12.50 -1.94
CA SER A 159 3.49 11.71 -2.48
C SER A 159 3.40 11.61 -4.02
N SER A 160 3.58 10.45 -4.62
CA SER A 160 3.33 10.24 -6.06
C SER A 160 1.89 10.58 -6.45
N ASN A 161 0.95 10.25 -5.56
CA ASN A 161 -0.43 10.72 -5.53
C ASN A 161 -0.65 11.58 -4.28
N SER A 162 -1.72 12.38 -4.26
CA SER A 162 -2.26 12.92 -3.01
C SER A 162 -3.46 12.11 -2.59
N VAL A 163 -3.49 11.73 -1.31
CA VAL A 163 -4.62 11.02 -0.71
C VAL A 163 -4.99 11.70 0.59
N ASP A 164 -6.24 12.12 0.69
CA ASP A 164 -6.78 12.76 1.89
C ASP A 164 -7.71 11.78 2.61
N LEU A 165 -7.43 11.51 3.89
CA LEU A 165 -8.21 10.60 4.73
C LEU A 165 -8.95 11.38 5.80
N LEU A 166 -10.24 11.10 5.96
CA LEU A 166 -11.07 11.65 7.03
C LEU A 166 -11.15 10.66 8.17
N ILE A 167 -10.78 11.10 9.36
CA ILE A 167 -10.87 10.36 10.62
C ILE A 167 -11.82 11.09 11.55
N GLU A 168 -12.83 10.38 12.07
CA GLU A 168 -13.77 10.86 13.09
C GLU A 168 -13.92 9.79 14.18
N ASP A 169 -13.77 10.22 15.43
CA ASP A 169 -13.84 9.37 16.63
C ASP A 169 -12.89 8.14 16.53
N GLY A 170 -11.69 8.35 16.01
CA GLY A 170 -10.68 7.33 15.82
C GLY A 170 -10.97 6.34 14.68
N ILE A 171 -12.02 6.58 13.89
CA ILE A 171 -12.43 5.71 12.77
C ILE A 171 -12.15 6.40 11.44
N ILE A 172 -11.49 5.71 10.52
CA ILE A 172 -11.34 6.17 9.15
C ILE A 172 -12.72 6.09 8.46
N LYS A 173 -13.32 7.23 8.15
CA LYS A 173 -14.62 7.32 7.47
C LYS A 173 -14.51 7.10 5.98
N GLY A 174 -13.41 7.54 5.41
CA GLY A 174 -13.15 7.40 3.99
C GLY A 174 -11.87 8.09 3.56
N ALA A 175 -11.58 8.00 2.27
CA ALA A 175 -10.44 8.65 1.65
C ALA A 175 -10.80 9.17 0.26
N ILE A 176 -10.11 10.22 -0.15
CA ILE A 176 -10.17 10.79 -1.50
C ILE A 176 -8.78 10.64 -2.11
N ASP A 177 -8.68 9.85 -3.16
CA ASP A 177 -7.46 9.62 -3.93
C ASP A 177 -7.40 10.53 -5.18
N ALA A 178 -6.28 10.50 -5.87
CA ALA A 178 -5.96 11.28 -7.08
C ALA A 178 -7.08 11.31 -8.13
N CYS A 179 -7.83 10.22 -8.29
CA CYS A 179 -8.98 10.14 -9.21
C CYS A 179 -10.09 11.16 -8.92
N CYS A 180 -10.13 11.75 -7.74
CA CYS A 180 -11.14 12.73 -7.33
C CYS A 180 -10.59 14.16 -7.23
N GLY A 181 -9.44 14.46 -7.81
CA GLY A 181 -8.97 15.81 -8.00
C GLY A 181 -7.82 16.27 -7.10
N ALA A 182 -7.22 15.39 -6.33
CA ALA A 182 -6.01 15.75 -5.57
C ALA A 182 -4.76 15.65 -6.47
N MET A 183 -3.95 16.72 -6.52
CA MET A 183 -2.68 16.69 -7.24
C MET A 183 -1.57 16.11 -6.37
N GLY A 184 -0.86 15.13 -6.91
CA GLY A 184 0.35 14.58 -6.31
C GLY A 184 1.65 15.06 -6.98
N VAL A 185 2.75 14.46 -6.58
CA VAL A 185 4.07 14.76 -7.15
C VAL A 185 4.23 14.17 -8.56
N VAL A 186 3.58 13.05 -8.82
CA VAL A 186 3.68 12.30 -10.09
C VAL A 186 2.38 12.33 -10.88
N HIS A 187 1.23 12.21 -10.21
CA HIS A 187 -0.08 12.14 -10.85
C HIS A 187 -0.90 13.37 -10.57
N GLY A 188 -1.56 13.86 -11.60
CA GLY A 188 -2.54 14.94 -11.51
C GLY A 188 -3.97 14.44 -11.34
N PRO A 189 -4.94 15.33 -11.20
CA PRO A 189 -6.35 14.98 -11.17
C PRO A 189 -6.82 14.48 -12.53
N LEU A 190 -7.68 13.49 -12.53
CA LEU A 190 -8.36 13.04 -13.72
C LEU A 190 -9.46 14.04 -14.08
N ASP A 191 -9.27 14.81 -15.14
CA ASP A 191 -10.27 15.75 -15.63
C ASP A 191 -11.15 15.16 -16.75
N LEU A 192 -12.19 15.90 -17.12
CA LEU A 192 -13.14 15.45 -18.10
C LEU A 192 -12.55 15.35 -19.52
N GLU A 193 -11.56 16.16 -19.86
CA GLU A 193 -10.88 16.12 -21.14
C GLU A 193 -10.03 14.87 -21.27
N MET A 194 -9.27 14.53 -20.23
CA MET A 194 -8.51 13.28 -20.13
C MET A 194 -9.41 12.04 -20.25
N ILE A 195 -10.58 12.05 -19.59
CA ILE A 195 -11.56 10.97 -19.70
C ILE A 195 -12.02 10.79 -21.15
N ARG A 196 -12.29 11.89 -21.86
CA ARG A 196 -12.69 11.84 -23.26
C ARG A 196 -11.57 11.35 -24.17
N ASP A 197 -10.36 11.79 -23.92
CA ASP A 197 -9.19 11.36 -24.70
C ASP A 197 -8.88 9.88 -24.52
N ILE A 198 -9.12 9.34 -23.33
CA ILE A 198 -9.03 7.89 -23.06
C ILE A 198 -10.15 7.14 -23.83
N ASP A 199 -11.39 7.64 -23.77
CA ASP A 199 -12.54 7.02 -24.46
C ASP A 199 -12.37 7.04 -25.98
N GLU A 200 -11.77 8.11 -26.52
CA GLU A 200 -11.42 8.25 -27.94
C GLU A 200 -10.17 7.48 -28.35
N GLY A 201 -9.45 6.86 -27.40
CA GLY A 201 -8.21 6.11 -27.65
C GLY A 201 -6.99 6.97 -27.98
N LYS A 202 -7.02 8.26 -27.67
CA LYS A 202 -5.89 9.18 -27.82
C LYS A 202 -4.86 9.05 -26.71
N LEU A 203 -5.32 8.71 -25.51
CA LEU A 203 -4.52 8.46 -24.33
C LEU A 203 -4.81 7.09 -23.77
N THR A 204 -3.86 6.52 -23.05
CA THR A 204 -4.08 5.33 -22.24
C THR A 204 -4.14 5.72 -20.75
N PRO A 205 -4.80 4.91 -19.89
CA PRO A 205 -4.81 5.13 -18.43
C PRO A 205 -3.43 5.08 -17.75
N ARG A 206 -2.34 5.00 -18.52
CA ARG A 206 -0.95 4.98 -18.00
C ARG A 206 -0.18 6.26 -18.32
N GLU A 207 -0.80 7.16 -19.07
CA GLU A 207 -0.17 8.40 -19.57
C GLU A 207 -0.55 9.64 -18.74
N PHE A 208 -1.31 9.45 -17.67
CA PHE A 208 -1.64 10.53 -16.72
C PHE A 208 -1.40 10.12 -15.26
#